data_504dc2902909afa6d5918c6d59263950
#
_entry.id   504dc2902909afa6d5918c6d59263950
#
_cell.length_a   1.000
_cell.length_b   1.000
_cell.length_c   1.000
_cell.angle_alpha   90.00
_cell.angle_beta   90.00
_cell.angle_gamma   90.00
#
_symmetry.space_group_name_H-M   'P 1'
#
loop_
_entity.id
_entity.type
_entity.pdbx_description
1 polymer ?
#
loop_
_entity_poly.entity_id
_entity_poly.type
_entity_poly.pdbx_seq_one_letter_code
_entity_poly.pdbx_strand_id
1 'polypeptide(L)'
;MASLDDLVTVFDADNHYWEASDSFTRYRSPEFADRGVLVREVDGRIRYLVHGELHPWIPGPGDANPRPQPGAFLDRSGRSISEMLTSEDPKEHPEWFHPAARLPVMDRQGVEACWMFPSQGVCMEGPMQPDVDAILDIFRAFNRWLDEQWGFSYQDRIFAAPYLTLSDLGTAIGELQWALDRGARVVAVRPGPVFTPRGWKSPADPEFDPFWARVAEARLIVACHPGFDDGYRDVENALARSWGYESRRKQGVVSSLDFYEPVVGALMGHRLIHDFMVVIVAHGLFERHPALRVASIENGVAWVPGALATLRGLSGTLGRDLVAEFHEHVWVTPFTHDDVPRLTELVPVERILFGSDYPHAEGFAEPKQFMSLLEGLSAGVQRRIMRDNARDLMRR
;
A
#
# COMPACT_ATOMS: atom_id res chain seq x y z
N MET A 1 -4.94 19.55 29.50
CA MET A 1 -4.30 19.03 28.31
C MET A 1 -3.86 17.62 28.63
N ALA A 2 -4.44 16.60 28.02
CA ALA A 2 -3.90 15.25 28.09
C ALA A 2 -2.51 15.29 27.46
N SER A 3 -1.49 14.78 28.14
CA SER A 3 -0.13 14.73 27.60
C SER A 3 -0.04 13.58 26.57
N LEU A 4 0.97 13.64 25.71
CA LEU A 4 1.33 12.52 24.79
C LEU A 4 1.47 11.18 25.53
N ASP A 5 1.80 11.21 26.84
CA ASP A 5 1.94 10.05 27.71
C ASP A 5 0.61 9.39 28.08
N ASP A 6 -0.54 10.06 27.86
CA ASP A 6 -1.86 9.49 28.13
C ASP A 6 -2.32 8.52 27.05
N LEU A 7 -1.68 8.52 25.87
CA LEU A 7 -1.90 7.53 24.81
C LEU A 7 -0.97 6.33 25.04
N VAL A 8 -1.42 5.38 25.83
CA VAL A 8 -0.61 4.23 26.24
C VAL A 8 -0.19 3.37 25.02
N THR A 9 -1.11 3.16 24.06
CA THR A 9 -0.84 2.37 22.84
C THR A 9 -1.56 2.93 21.61
N VAL A 10 -1.02 2.63 20.42
CA VAL A 10 -1.56 3.00 19.12
C VAL A 10 -1.85 1.76 18.27
N PHE A 11 -2.74 1.88 17.28
CA PHE A 11 -2.96 0.87 16.25
C PHE A 11 -2.45 1.42 14.91
N ASP A 12 -1.41 0.81 14.36
CA ASP A 12 -0.75 1.25 13.15
C ASP A 12 -1.39 0.59 11.92
N ALA A 13 -2.06 1.38 11.10
CA ALA A 13 -2.72 0.89 9.90
C ALA A 13 -1.79 0.85 8.67
N ASP A 14 -0.51 1.17 8.83
CA ASP A 14 0.48 1.19 7.77
C ASP A 14 1.87 0.87 8.31
N ASN A 15 2.24 -0.40 8.22
CA ASN A 15 3.51 -0.92 8.70
C ASN A 15 4.04 -1.93 7.67
N HIS A 16 5.36 -2.15 7.61
CA HIS A 16 5.96 -2.92 6.55
C HIS A 16 6.93 -4.00 7.03
N TYR A 17 7.14 -4.98 6.18
CA TYR A 17 8.25 -5.93 6.23
C TYR A 17 9.08 -5.82 4.95
N TRP A 18 10.35 -6.20 5.04
CA TRP A 18 11.18 -6.40 3.86
C TRP A 18 11.09 -7.85 3.39
N GLU A 19 10.95 -8.03 2.09
CA GLU A 19 10.87 -9.36 1.48
C GLU A 19 12.24 -10.02 1.40
N ALA A 20 12.29 -11.31 1.76
CA ALA A 20 13.47 -12.14 1.57
C ALA A 20 13.70 -12.48 0.09
N SER A 21 14.91 -12.89 -0.23
CA SER A 21 15.34 -13.19 -1.61
C SER A 21 14.50 -14.27 -2.30
N ASP A 22 13.82 -15.11 -1.55
CA ASP A 22 13.01 -16.21 -2.07
C ASP A 22 11.49 -15.97 -1.99
N SER A 23 11.06 -14.76 -1.59
CA SER A 23 9.65 -14.42 -1.39
C SER A 23 8.77 -14.66 -2.64
N PHE A 24 9.30 -14.41 -3.82
CA PHE A 24 8.61 -14.63 -5.09
C PHE A 24 8.95 -15.98 -5.75
N THR A 25 9.88 -16.75 -5.21
CA THR A 25 10.42 -17.95 -5.87
C THR A 25 10.21 -19.23 -5.10
N ARG A 26 10.05 -19.19 -3.76
CA ARG A 26 9.92 -20.37 -2.88
C ARG A 26 8.75 -21.28 -3.29
N TYR A 27 7.63 -20.71 -3.67
CA TYR A 27 6.39 -21.42 -4.02
C TYR A 27 5.98 -21.27 -5.48
N ARG A 28 6.92 -20.78 -6.32
CA ARG A 28 6.69 -20.62 -7.75
C ARG A 28 6.45 -21.96 -8.42
N SER A 29 5.53 -22.02 -9.37
CA SER A 29 5.34 -23.19 -10.21
C SER A 29 6.55 -23.40 -11.14
N PRO A 30 7.00 -24.67 -11.36
CA PRO A 30 8.19 -24.95 -12.18
C PRO A 30 8.14 -24.37 -13.59
N GLU A 31 6.97 -24.30 -14.21
CA GLU A 31 6.76 -23.72 -15.54
C GLU A 31 7.05 -22.22 -15.64
N PHE A 32 7.09 -21.53 -14.51
CA PHE A 32 7.43 -20.10 -14.42
C PHE A 32 8.86 -19.85 -13.92
N ALA A 33 9.72 -20.90 -13.82
CA ALA A 33 11.07 -20.77 -13.26
C ALA A 33 11.92 -19.66 -13.91
N ASP A 34 11.72 -19.39 -15.19
CA ASP A 34 12.41 -18.37 -15.98
C ASP A 34 11.48 -17.23 -16.45
N ARG A 35 10.28 -17.12 -15.86
CA ARG A 35 9.25 -16.11 -16.19
C ARG A 35 8.90 -15.26 -14.95
N GLY A 36 8.39 -14.07 -15.17
CA GLY A 36 7.98 -13.16 -14.09
C GLY A 36 9.16 -12.53 -13.36
N VAL A 37 9.11 -12.52 -12.04
CA VAL A 37 10.16 -11.93 -11.19
C VAL A 37 11.29 -12.92 -10.97
N LEU A 38 12.51 -12.57 -11.35
CA LEU A 38 13.72 -13.36 -11.14
C LEU A 38 14.65 -12.64 -10.17
N VAL A 39 15.39 -13.41 -9.38
CA VAL A 39 16.46 -12.90 -8.52
C VAL A 39 17.79 -13.34 -9.11
N ARG A 40 18.66 -12.39 -9.44
CA ARG A 40 19.97 -12.64 -10.05
C ARG A 40 21.03 -11.70 -9.49
N GLU A 41 22.27 -12.15 -9.51
CA GLU A 41 23.42 -11.27 -9.29
C GLU A 41 23.74 -10.51 -10.58
N VAL A 42 23.74 -9.19 -10.49
CA VAL A 42 24.09 -8.27 -11.58
C VAL A 42 25.03 -7.20 -11.01
N ASP A 43 26.22 -7.06 -11.58
CA ASP A 43 27.24 -6.09 -11.14
C ASP A 43 27.57 -6.21 -9.63
N GLY A 44 27.68 -7.45 -9.14
CA GLY A 44 28.03 -7.77 -7.74
C GLY A 44 26.91 -7.44 -6.72
N ARG A 45 25.69 -7.24 -7.17
CA ARG A 45 24.50 -7.02 -6.31
C ARG A 45 23.39 -7.97 -6.70
N ILE A 46 22.61 -8.40 -5.69
CA ILE A 46 21.41 -9.18 -5.94
C ILE A 46 20.29 -8.24 -6.42
N ARG A 47 19.72 -8.57 -7.57
CA ARG A 47 18.73 -7.73 -8.25
C ARG A 47 17.45 -8.50 -8.56
N TYR A 48 16.34 -7.76 -8.65
CA TYR A 48 15.14 -8.25 -9.31
C TYR A 48 15.17 -7.96 -10.80
N LEU A 49 14.86 -8.98 -11.59
CA LEU A 49 14.61 -8.84 -13.02
C LEU A 49 13.16 -9.20 -13.29
N VAL A 50 12.51 -8.43 -14.13
CA VAL A 50 11.16 -8.67 -14.65
C VAL A 50 11.26 -8.72 -16.17
N HIS A 51 10.79 -9.81 -16.79
CA HIS A 51 10.95 -10.04 -18.23
C HIS A 51 12.41 -9.96 -18.73
N GLY A 52 13.37 -10.34 -17.89
CA GLY A 52 14.80 -10.31 -18.21
C GLY A 52 15.46 -8.95 -18.06
N GLU A 53 14.71 -7.90 -17.78
CA GLU A 53 15.21 -6.55 -17.53
C GLU A 53 15.27 -6.25 -16.03
N LEU A 54 16.18 -5.37 -15.61
CA LEU A 54 16.20 -4.91 -14.22
C LEU A 54 14.86 -4.29 -13.84
N HIS A 55 14.37 -4.64 -12.64
CA HIS A 55 13.16 -3.99 -12.12
C HIS A 55 13.36 -2.46 -12.10
N PRO A 56 12.42 -1.68 -12.66
CA PRO A 56 12.63 -0.24 -12.89
C PRO A 56 12.81 0.57 -11.61
N TRP A 57 12.30 0.08 -10.47
CA TRP A 57 12.24 0.83 -9.21
C TRP A 57 12.93 0.11 -8.04
N ILE A 58 12.70 -1.19 -7.90
CA ILE A 58 13.16 -1.96 -6.77
C ILE A 58 14.54 -2.55 -7.06
N PRO A 59 15.57 -2.20 -6.27
CA PRO A 59 16.94 -2.61 -6.58
C PRO A 59 17.18 -4.11 -6.38
N GLY A 60 16.43 -4.75 -5.47
CA GLY A 60 16.57 -6.17 -5.16
C GLY A 60 16.00 -6.52 -3.79
N PRO A 61 16.11 -7.79 -3.37
CA PRO A 61 15.51 -8.30 -2.13
C PRO A 61 15.95 -7.55 -0.88
N GLY A 62 15.06 -7.54 0.10
CA GLY A 62 15.23 -6.85 1.37
C GLY A 62 16.41 -7.36 2.20
N ASP A 63 16.63 -8.67 2.19
CA ASP A 63 17.66 -9.37 2.95
C ASP A 63 19.05 -9.38 2.29
N ALA A 64 19.13 -9.01 1.01
CA ALA A 64 20.35 -9.14 0.22
C ALA A 64 21.15 -7.86 0.04
N ASN A 65 20.56 -6.70 0.32
CA ASN A 65 21.19 -5.39 0.11
C ASN A 65 20.96 -4.48 1.32
N PRO A 66 21.87 -3.54 1.60
CA PRO A 66 21.65 -2.52 2.64
C PRO A 66 20.35 -1.75 2.43
N ARG A 67 19.73 -1.34 3.54
CA ARG A 67 18.43 -0.65 3.57
C ARG A 67 18.56 0.76 4.14
N PRO A 68 17.62 1.64 3.86
CA PRO A 68 17.57 2.93 4.51
C PRO A 68 17.23 2.78 5.99
N GLN A 69 17.76 3.67 6.80
CA GLN A 69 17.32 3.84 8.18
C GLN A 69 15.85 4.32 8.20
N PRO A 70 15.00 3.75 9.06
CA PRO A 70 13.63 4.24 9.22
C PRO A 70 13.59 5.75 9.49
N GLY A 71 12.70 6.47 8.81
CA GLY A 71 12.54 7.92 8.97
C GLY A 71 13.68 8.79 8.43
N ALA A 72 14.64 8.22 7.69
CA ALA A 72 15.84 8.95 7.24
C ALA A 72 15.52 10.18 6.38
N PHE A 73 14.40 10.19 5.66
CA PHE A 73 14.01 11.35 4.83
C PHE A 73 13.37 12.48 5.62
N LEU A 74 12.92 12.22 6.83
CA LEU A 74 12.40 13.24 7.74
C LEU A 74 13.53 13.98 8.45
N ASP A 75 14.65 13.31 8.69
CA ASP A 75 15.87 13.89 9.27
C ASP A 75 16.95 14.07 8.20
N ARG A 76 16.87 15.16 7.45
CA ARG A 76 17.82 15.48 6.38
C ARG A 76 19.15 16.05 6.86
N SER A 77 19.62 15.75 8.04
CA SER A 77 20.82 16.30 8.71
C SER A 77 22.13 16.30 7.86
N GLY A 78 22.07 16.81 6.64
CA GLY A 78 23.21 17.04 5.74
C GLY A 78 23.75 15.81 5.02
N ARG A 79 23.13 14.64 5.20
CA ARG A 79 23.47 13.40 4.47
C ARG A 79 22.97 13.43 3.02
N SER A 80 23.73 12.83 2.12
CA SER A 80 23.26 12.58 0.76
C SER A 80 22.18 11.49 0.74
N ILE A 81 21.30 11.52 -0.26
CA ILE A 81 20.28 10.47 -0.46
C ILE A 81 20.92 9.07 -0.53
N SER A 82 22.06 8.95 -1.22
CA SER A 82 22.78 7.67 -1.34
C SER A 82 23.23 7.11 0.01
N GLU A 83 23.75 7.98 0.90
CA GLU A 83 24.15 7.59 2.26
C GLU A 83 22.95 7.17 3.11
N MET A 84 21.81 7.84 2.97
CA MET A 84 20.60 7.50 3.69
C MET A 84 20.00 6.14 3.25
N LEU A 85 20.07 5.84 1.95
CA LEU A 85 19.47 4.63 1.36
C LEU A 85 20.23 3.33 1.64
N THR A 86 21.47 3.40 2.10
CA THR A 86 22.33 2.22 2.29
C THR A 86 22.96 2.15 3.67
N SER A 87 22.31 2.71 4.68
CA SER A 87 22.88 2.91 6.01
C SER A 87 22.78 1.68 6.91
N GLU A 88 21.79 0.80 6.69
CA GLU A 88 21.49 -0.31 7.59
C GLU A 88 21.82 -1.68 6.97
N ASP A 89 22.49 -2.56 7.72
CA ASP A 89 22.65 -3.97 7.35
C ASP A 89 21.38 -4.74 7.77
N PRO A 90 20.62 -5.33 6.81
CA PRO A 90 19.40 -6.07 7.14
C PRO A 90 19.62 -7.22 8.12
N LYS A 91 20.84 -7.74 8.25
CA LYS A 91 21.16 -8.80 9.23
C LYS A 91 21.12 -8.35 10.68
N GLU A 92 21.21 -7.05 10.93
CA GLU A 92 21.11 -6.45 12.26
C GLU A 92 19.66 -6.17 12.64
N HIS A 93 18.70 -6.36 11.71
CA HIS A 93 17.28 -6.04 11.85
C HIS A 93 16.36 -7.25 11.65
N PRO A 94 16.42 -8.27 12.52
CA PRO A 94 15.54 -9.45 12.39
C PRO A 94 14.06 -9.10 12.48
N GLU A 95 13.71 -7.98 13.09
CA GLU A 95 12.34 -7.48 13.19
C GLU A 95 11.74 -7.06 11.83
N TRP A 96 12.56 -6.85 10.82
CA TRP A 96 12.10 -6.53 9.47
C TRP A 96 11.66 -7.78 8.70
N PHE A 97 12.01 -8.97 9.19
CA PHE A 97 11.80 -10.25 8.50
C PHE A 97 11.01 -11.28 9.31
N HIS A 98 10.88 -11.08 10.63
CA HIS A 98 10.30 -12.09 11.52
C HIS A 98 9.31 -11.49 12.52
N PRO A 99 8.08 -12.04 12.61
CA PRO A 99 7.05 -11.51 13.49
C PRO A 99 7.43 -11.59 14.98
N ALA A 100 8.12 -12.68 15.40
CA ALA A 100 8.56 -12.83 16.78
C ALA A 100 9.58 -11.76 17.20
N ALA A 101 10.44 -11.29 16.28
CA ALA A 101 11.38 -10.21 16.52
C ALA A 101 10.69 -8.83 16.44
N ARG A 102 9.62 -8.71 15.64
CA ARG A 102 8.84 -7.47 15.50
C ARG A 102 8.07 -7.13 16.78
N LEU A 103 7.50 -8.09 17.48
CA LEU A 103 6.69 -7.81 18.67
C LEU A 103 7.41 -6.99 19.76
N PRO A 104 8.67 -7.29 20.16
CA PRO A 104 9.40 -6.45 21.11
C PRO A 104 9.65 -5.02 20.62
N VAL A 105 9.78 -4.80 19.30
CA VAL A 105 9.89 -3.46 18.71
C VAL A 105 8.57 -2.73 18.86
N MET A 106 7.45 -3.34 18.49
CA MET A 106 6.12 -2.78 18.68
C MET A 106 5.84 -2.43 20.14
N ASP A 107 6.27 -3.28 21.09
CA ASP A 107 6.12 -3.00 22.53
C ASP A 107 6.86 -1.72 22.95
N ARG A 108 8.12 -1.56 22.49
CA ARG A 108 8.91 -0.33 22.78
C ARG A 108 8.31 0.91 22.14
N GLN A 109 7.78 0.78 20.92
CA GLN A 109 7.13 1.85 20.16
C GLN A 109 5.72 2.17 20.68
N GLY A 110 5.15 1.31 21.54
CA GLY A 110 3.77 1.43 22.03
C GLY A 110 2.72 1.11 20.95
N VAL A 111 3.06 0.26 19.98
CA VAL A 111 2.14 -0.23 18.95
C VAL A 111 1.45 -1.50 19.45
N GLU A 112 0.14 -1.43 19.72
CA GLU A 112 -0.62 -2.60 20.20
C GLU A 112 -0.86 -3.63 19.10
N ALA A 113 -1.14 -3.14 17.88
CA ALA A 113 -1.34 -3.96 16.70
C ALA A 113 -1.06 -3.15 15.43
N CYS A 114 -0.78 -3.84 14.31
CA CYS A 114 -0.57 -3.21 13.02
C CYS A 114 -1.14 -4.03 11.87
N TRP A 115 -1.51 -3.35 10.80
CA TRP A 115 -1.58 -3.95 9.46
C TRP A 115 -0.18 -3.91 8.87
N MET A 116 0.19 -4.95 8.17
CA MET A 116 1.53 -5.08 7.65
C MET A 116 1.51 -5.39 6.16
N PHE A 117 2.18 -4.55 5.39
CA PHE A 117 2.17 -4.58 3.93
C PHE A 117 3.53 -4.98 3.35
N PRO A 118 3.53 -5.48 2.10
CA PRO A 118 4.77 -5.69 1.36
C PRO A 118 5.45 -4.36 1.05
N SER A 119 6.78 -4.28 1.26
CA SER A 119 7.56 -3.12 0.80
C SER A 119 7.84 -3.15 -0.70
N GLN A 120 7.99 -4.34 -1.27
CA GLN A 120 8.42 -4.56 -2.65
C GLN A 120 7.33 -5.26 -3.48
N GLY A 121 6.53 -6.11 -2.84
CA GLY A 121 5.47 -6.88 -3.52
C GLY A 121 4.42 -6.01 -4.19
N VAL A 122 4.09 -4.87 -3.59
CA VAL A 122 3.15 -3.89 -4.17
C VAL A 122 3.64 -3.28 -5.50
N CYS A 123 4.95 -3.35 -5.78
CA CYS A 123 5.55 -2.80 -6.98
C CYS A 123 5.70 -3.81 -8.14
N MET A 124 5.25 -5.06 -7.97
CA MET A 124 5.55 -6.13 -8.94
C MET A 124 4.49 -6.26 -10.04
N GLU A 125 3.22 -5.96 -9.76
CA GLU A 125 2.15 -6.23 -10.73
C GLU A 125 2.28 -5.43 -12.03
N GLY A 126 2.52 -4.14 -11.93
CA GLY A 126 2.63 -3.26 -13.09
C GLY A 126 3.74 -3.66 -14.07
N PRO A 127 5.00 -3.81 -13.62
CA PRO A 127 6.11 -4.20 -14.48
C PRO A 127 5.93 -5.57 -15.15
N MET A 128 5.14 -6.47 -14.57
CA MET A 128 4.89 -7.81 -15.12
C MET A 128 3.87 -7.83 -16.25
N GLN A 129 3.11 -6.75 -16.46
CA GLN A 129 2.16 -6.67 -17.56
C GLN A 129 2.89 -6.69 -18.92
N PRO A 130 2.32 -7.40 -19.94
CA PRO A 130 0.98 -8.00 -19.98
C PRO A 130 0.90 -9.49 -19.58
N ASP A 131 1.89 -10.07 -18.92
CA ASP A 131 1.96 -11.51 -18.62
C ASP A 131 1.06 -11.88 -17.43
N VAL A 132 -0.24 -12.01 -17.67
CA VAL A 132 -1.23 -12.32 -16.61
C VAL A 132 -0.93 -13.64 -15.91
N ASP A 133 -0.53 -14.69 -16.63
CA ASP A 133 -0.25 -16.00 -16.02
C ASP A 133 0.92 -15.90 -15.03
N ALA A 134 1.97 -15.16 -15.39
CA ALA A 134 3.10 -14.93 -14.47
C ALA A 134 2.70 -14.04 -13.28
N ILE A 135 1.83 -13.05 -13.45
CA ILE A 135 1.28 -12.24 -12.36
C ILE A 135 0.55 -13.15 -11.37
N LEU A 136 -0.32 -14.02 -11.83
CA LEU A 136 -1.10 -14.92 -10.99
C LEU A 136 -0.21 -15.90 -10.22
N ASP A 137 0.79 -16.51 -10.87
CA ASP A 137 1.72 -17.44 -10.22
C ASP A 137 2.60 -16.75 -9.18
N ILE A 138 3.13 -15.57 -9.49
CA ILE A 138 3.98 -14.81 -8.57
C ILE A 138 3.23 -14.42 -7.30
N PHE A 139 2.01 -13.88 -7.40
CA PHE A 139 1.27 -13.49 -6.21
C PHE A 139 0.72 -14.66 -5.43
N ARG A 140 0.39 -15.77 -6.12
CA ARG A 140 0.12 -17.03 -5.44
C ARG A 140 1.36 -17.50 -4.63
N ALA A 141 2.54 -17.53 -5.23
CA ALA A 141 3.77 -17.92 -4.57
C ALA A 141 4.12 -16.97 -3.40
N PHE A 142 3.99 -15.68 -3.62
CA PHE A 142 4.22 -14.65 -2.61
C PHE A 142 3.28 -14.79 -1.40
N ASN A 143 1.98 -14.99 -1.62
CA ASN A 143 1.02 -15.17 -0.53
C ASN A 143 1.30 -16.44 0.29
N ARG A 144 1.81 -17.54 -0.33
CA ARG A 144 2.24 -18.75 0.39
C ARG A 144 3.47 -18.48 1.26
N TRP A 145 4.43 -17.73 0.72
CA TRP A 145 5.60 -17.28 1.48
C TRP A 145 5.19 -16.39 2.65
N LEU A 146 4.27 -15.44 2.42
CA LEU A 146 3.79 -14.51 3.45
C LEU A 146 3.10 -15.25 4.60
N ASP A 147 2.24 -16.24 4.28
CA ASP A 147 1.57 -17.07 5.28
C ASP A 147 2.57 -17.86 6.13
N GLU A 148 3.59 -18.47 5.50
CA GLU A 148 4.63 -19.21 6.22
C GLU A 148 5.50 -18.28 7.08
N GLN A 149 5.91 -17.13 6.54
CA GLN A 149 6.88 -16.23 7.17
C GLN A 149 6.26 -15.36 8.28
N TRP A 150 5.07 -14.83 8.05
CA TRP A 150 4.41 -13.83 8.91
C TRP A 150 3.09 -14.33 9.49
N GLY A 151 2.34 -15.17 8.74
CA GLY A 151 0.95 -15.46 9.00
C GLY A 151 0.06 -14.24 8.74
N PHE A 152 -1.25 -14.47 8.53
CA PHE A 152 -2.19 -13.36 8.30
C PHE A 152 -2.79 -12.78 9.58
N SER A 153 -2.53 -13.39 10.74
CA SER A 153 -2.92 -12.91 12.05
C SER A 153 -1.99 -13.47 13.13
N TYR A 154 -0.83 -12.85 13.30
CA TYR A 154 0.15 -13.31 14.28
C TYR A 154 -0.15 -12.70 15.65
N GLN A 155 -0.52 -13.55 16.60
CA GLN A 155 -0.87 -13.21 17.99
C GLN A 155 -1.93 -12.10 18.12
N ASP A 156 -2.83 -11.96 17.14
CA ASP A 156 -3.83 -10.88 17.05
C ASP A 156 -3.23 -9.47 17.14
N ARG A 157 -1.96 -9.32 16.78
CA ARG A 157 -1.21 -8.05 16.80
C ARG A 157 -0.63 -7.67 15.44
N ILE A 158 -0.18 -8.63 14.64
CA ILE A 158 0.35 -8.37 13.30
C ILE A 158 -0.60 -9.00 12.29
N PHE A 159 -1.21 -8.15 11.46
CA PHE A 159 -2.14 -8.55 10.42
C PHE A 159 -1.49 -8.33 9.05
N ALA A 160 -0.70 -9.32 8.59
CA ALA A 160 -0.07 -9.24 7.28
C ALA A 160 -1.13 -9.38 6.18
N ALA A 161 -1.11 -8.44 5.24
CA ALA A 161 -2.08 -8.36 4.15
C ALA A 161 -1.62 -9.19 2.95
N PRO A 162 -2.29 -10.31 2.59
CA PRO A 162 -2.03 -10.97 1.32
C PRO A 162 -2.36 -10.02 0.17
N TYR A 163 -1.56 -10.06 -0.89
CA TYR A 163 -1.77 -9.27 -2.09
C TYR A 163 -2.67 -10.02 -3.06
N LEU A 164 -3.77 -9.38 -3.47
CA LEU A 164 -4.75 -9.95 -4.41
C LEU A 164 -4.81 -9.14 -5.69
N THR A 165 -4.73 -9.82 -6.83
CA THR A 165 -4.95 -9.24 -8.15
C THR A 165 -6.27 -9.71 -8.74
N LEU A 166 -6.98 -8.82 -9.44
CA LEU A 166 -8.21 -9.12 -10.17
C LEU A 166 -7.95 -9.50 -11.63
N SER A 167 -6.71 -9.72 -12.04
CA SER A 167 -6.34 -10.02 -13.42
C SER A 167 -7.01 -11.28 -13.98
N ASP A 168 -7.37 -12.22 -13.10
CA ASP A 168 -8.27 -13.35 -13.38
C ASP A 168 -9.25 -13.55 -12.23
N LEU A 169 -10.54 -13.47 -12.50
CA LEU A 169 -11.58 -13.52 -11.47
C LEU A 169 -11.62 -14.86 -10.73
N GLY A 170 -11.47 -15.99 -11.44
CA GLY A 170 -11.49 -17.31 -10.81
C GLY A 170 -10.36 -17.50 -9.82
N THR A 171 -9.17 -17.13 -10.23
CA THR A 171 -7.96 -17.15 -9.37
C THR A 171 -8.10 -16.17 -8.21
N ALA A 172 -8.59 -14.96 -8.44
CA ALA A 172 -8.81 -13.97 -7.38
C ALA A 172 -9.74 -14.49 -6.27
N ILE A 173 -10.86 -15.13 -6.64
CA ILE A 173 -11.80 -15.74 -5.68
C ILE A 173 -11.14 -16.91 -4.94
N GLY A 174 -10.37 -17.75 -5.63
CA GLY A 174 -9.64 -18.86 -5.02
C GLY A 174 -8.60 -18.39 -4.01
N GLU A 175 -7.79 -17.39 -4.36
CA GLU A 175 -6.79 -16.80 -3.47
C GLU A 175 -7.43 -16.08 -2.28
N LEU A 176 -8.53 -15.36 -2.50
CA LEU A 176 -9.31 -14.74 -1.43
C LEU A 176 -9.81 -15.80 -0.43
N GLN A 177 -10.41 -16.89 -0.91
CA GLN A 177 -10.89 -17.95 -0.04
C GLN A 177 -9.74 -18.61 0.72
N TRP A 178 -8.63 -18.88 0.04
CA TRP A 178 -7.44 -19.45 0.66
C TRP A 178 -6.88 -18.56 1.78
N ALA A 179 -6.87 -17.25 1.58
CA ALA A 179 -6.45 -16.27 2.60
C ALA A 179 -7.43 -16.20 3.79
N LEU A 180 -8.74 -16.24 3.50
CA LEU A 180 -9.78 -16.25 4.54
C LEU A 180 -9.69 -17.50 5.45
N ASP A 181 -9.44 -18.67 4.87
CA ASP A 181 -9.29 -19.93 5.61
C ASP A 181 -8.05 -19.91 6.54
N ARG A 182 -7.11 -18.97 6.31
CA ARG A 182 -5.91 -18.73 7.12
C ARG A 182 -6.01 -17.50 8.03
N GLY A 183 -7.19 -16.92 8.14
CA GLY A 183 -7.47 -15.86 9.09
C GLY A 183 -7.13 -14.45 8.61
N ALA A 184 -6.98 -14.22 7.31
CA ALA A 184 -6.80 -12.87 6.77
C ALA A 184 -7.92 -11.93 7.25
N ARG A 185 -7.53 -10.72 7.65
CA ARG A 185 -8.41 -9.65 8.15
C ARG A 185 -8.35 -8.41 7.29
N VAL A 186 -7.24 -8.23 6.60
CA VAL A 186 -6.96 -7.17 5.64
C VAL A 186 -6.35 -7.80 4.39
N VAL A 187 -6.63 -7.27 3.22
CA VAL A 187 -6.02 -7.68 1.94
C VAL A 187 -5.51 -6.45 1.22
N ALA A 188 -4.37 -6.57 0.57
CA ALA A 188 -3.80 -5.52 -0.25
C ALA A 188 -4.24 -5.68 -1.71
N VAL A 189 -4.62 -4.57 -2.33
CA VAL A 189 -4.92 -4.50 -3.77
C VAL A 189 -4.26 -3.27 -4.38
N ARG A 190 -3.91 -3.36 -5.66
CA ARG A 190 -3.40 -2.21 -6.39
C ARG A 190 -4.53 -1.20 -6.64
N PRO A 191 -4.37 0.08 -6.30
CA PRO A 191 -5.35 1.12 -6.59
C PRO A 191 -5.24 1.57 -8.05
N GLY A 192 -5.79 0.81 -9.00
CA GLY A 192 -5.69 1.16 -10.40
C GLY A 192 -6.64 0.38 -11.31
N PRO A 193 -6.60 0.63 -12.62
CA PRO A 193 -7.32 -0.18 -13.59
C PRO A 193 -6.84 -1.64 -13.51
N VAL A 194 -7.76 -2.57 -13.68
CA VAL A 194 -7.45 -4.02 -13.69
C VAL A 194 -7.02 -4.44 -15.08
N PHE A 195 -5.82 -4.99 -15.20
CA PHE A 195 -5.37 -5.60 -16.47
C PHE A 195 -5.80 -7.06 -16.52
N THR A 196 -6.53 -7.45 -17.56
CA THR A 196 -7.01 -8.82 -17.78
C THR A 196 -6.58 -9.31 -19.16
N PRO A 197 -6.67 -10.62 -19.46
CA PRO A 197 -6.43 -11.13 -20.81
C PRO A 197 -7.32 -10.50 -21.89
N ARG A 198 -8.42 -9.86 -21.49
CA ARG A 198 -9.35 -9.15 -22.37
C ARG A 198 -9.14 -7.64 -22.40
N GLY A 199 -8.04 -7.15 -21.82
CA GLY A 199 -7.71 -5.73 -21.72
C GLY A 199 -8.04 -5.11 -20.37
N TRP A 200 -7.98 -3.79 -20.32
CA TRP A 200 -8.19 -3.00 -19.11
C TRP A 200 -9.67 -2.94 -18.71
N LYS A 201 -9.93 -3.03 -17.41
CA LYS A 201 -11.26 -2.93 -16.81
C LYS A 201 -11.26 -2.02 -15.59
N SER A 202 -12.43 -1.48 -15.30
CA SER A 202 -12.69 -0.84 -14.01
C SER A 202 -12.66 -1.90 -12.89
N PRO A 203 -12.07 -1.61 -11.73
CA PRO A 203 -12.18 -2.49 -10.56
C PRO A 203 -13.63 -2.66 -10.08
N ALA A 204 -14.52 -1.72 -10.42
CA ALA A 204 -15.94 -1.77 -10.14
C ALA A 204 -16.78 -2.33 -11.29
N ASP A 205 -16.17 -2.96 -12.31
CA ASP A 205 -16.90 -3.68 -13.37
C ASP A 205 -17.74 -4.79 -12.71
N PRO A 206 -19.04 -4.94 -13.06
CA PRO A 206 -19.91 -5.98 -12.51
C PRO A 206 -19.38 -7.42 -12.71
N GLU A 207 -18.46 -7.64 -13.63
CA GLU A 207 -17.76 -8.92 -13.74
C GLU A 207 -17.06 -9.32 -12.43
N PHE A 208 -16.57 -8.35 -11.65
CA PHE A 208 -15.89 -8.58 -10.38
C PHE A 208 -16.83 -8.66 -9.17
N ASP A 209 -18.13 -8.51 -9.33
CA ASP A 209 -19.10 -8.57 -8.24
C ASP A 209 -19.00 -9.88 -7.41
N PRO A 210 -18.75 -11.08 -8.01
CA PRO A 210 -18.55 -12.28 -7.20
C PRO A 210 -17.38 -12.21 -6.22
N PHE A 211 -16.28 -11.53 -6.58
CA PHE A 211 -15.15 -11.29 -5.70
C PHE A 211 -15.53 -10.29 -4.59
N TRP A 212 -16.13 -9.17 -4.96
CA TRP A 212 -16.52 -8.12 -4.00
C TRP A 212 -17.59 -8.59 -3.01
N ALA A 213 -18.52 -9.42 -3.46
CA ALA A 213 -19.52 -10.04 -2.57
C ALA A 213 -18.84 -10.88 -1.48
N ARG A 214 -17.83 -11.69 -1.84
CA ARG A 214 -17.06 -12.49 -0.86
C ARG A 214 -16.28 -11.63 0.12
N VAL A 215 -15.65 -10.56 -0.35
CA VAL A 215 -14.95 -9.57 0.49
C VAL A 215 -15.95 -8.95 1.49
N ALA A 216 -17.12 -8.52 1.01
CA ALA A 216 -18.16 -7.91 1.82
C ALA A 216 -18.73 -8.89 2.87
N GLU A 217 -19.08 -10.14 2.46
CA GLU A 217 -19.56 -11.21 3.35
C GLU A 217 -18.56 -11.52 4.47
N ALA A 218 -17.28 -11.62 4.12
CA ALA A 218 -16.20 -11.86 5.08
C ALA A 218 -15.87 -10.64 5.95
N ARG A 219 -16.46 -9.47 5.63
CA ARG A 219 -16.13 -8.18 6.27
C ARG A 219 -14.64 -7.89 6.30
N LEU A 220 -13.95 -8.24 5.22
CA LEU A 220 -12.53 -7.90 5.04
C LEU A 220 -12.33 -6.41 4.85
N ILE A 221 -11.15 -5.94 5.24
CA ILE A 221 -10.67 -4.61 4.90
C ILE A 221 -9.89 -4.71 3.61
N VAL A 222 -10.24 -3.90 2.63
CA VAL A 222 -9.49 -3.77 1.38
C VAL A 222 -8.55 -2.59 1.50
N ALA A 223 -7.26 -2.85 1.61
CA ALA A 223 -6.22 -1.82 1.65
C ALA A 223 -5.73 -1.53 0.23
N CYS A 224 -5.94 -0.31 -0.23
CA CYS A 224 -5.42 0.20 -1.49
C CYS A 224 -4.06 0.83 -1.22
N HIS A 225 -3.00 0.05 -1.45
CA HIS A 225 -1.64 0.46 -1.19
C HIS A 225 -0.94 0.81 -2.52
N PRO A 226 -0.22 1.94 -2.62
CA PRO A 226 0.44 2.34 -3.86
C PRO A 226 1.59 1.39 -4.20
N GLY A 227 1.85 1.28 -5.49
CA GLY A 227 3.08 0.75 -6.05
C GLY A 227 3.63 1.78 -7.03
N PHE A 228 4.88 1.66 -7.46
CA PHE A 228 5.51 2.67 -8.32
C PHE A 228 5.15 2.57 -9.81
N ASP A 229 4.37 1.59 -10.25
CA ASP A 229 3.99 1.43 -11.66
C ASP A 229 2.53 1.02 -11.79
N ASP A 230 1.69 2.00 -11.71
CA ASP A 230 0.27 1.83 -11.45
C ASP A 230 -0.64 1.89 -12.68
N GLY A 231 -0.09 1.66 -13.88
CA GLY A 231 -0.87 1.62 -15.11
C GLY A 231 -1.03 2.96 -15.82
N TYR A 232 -0.45 4.04 -15.28
CA TYR A 232 -0.46 5.36 -15.91
C TYR A 232 0.87 5.76 -16.55
N ARG A 233 1.83 4.84 -16.67
CA ARG A 233 3.16 5.11 -17.25
C ARG A 233 3.09 5.75 -18.64
N ASP A 234 2.22 5.28 -19.50
CA ASP A 234 2.08 5.85 -20.84
C ASP A 234 1.54 7.28 -20.80
N VAL A 235 0.62 7.55 -19.84
CA VAL A 235 0.09 8.91 -19.60
C VAL A 235 1.18 9.82 -19.05
N GLU A 236 1.99 9.36 -18.08
CA GLU A 236 3.12 10.07 -17.53
C GLU A 236 4.17 10.40 -18.58
N ASN A 237 4.53 9.41 -19.41
CA ASN A 237 5.49 9.60 -20.51
C ASN A 237 4.94 10.57 -21.56
N ALA A 238 3.64 10.50 -21.88
CA ALA A 238 3.00 11.43 -22.80
C ALA A 238 2.99 12.86 -22.25
N LEU A 239 2.71 13.01 -20.96
CA LEU A 239 2.72 14.28 -20.25
C LEU A 239 4.11 14.88 -20.24
N ALA A 240 5.15 14.09 -19.86
CA ALA A 240 6.53 14.52 -19.85
C ALA A 240 7.00 15.01 -21.24
N ARG A 241 6.67 14.26 -22.29
CA ARG A 241 6.97 14.67 -23.68
C ARG A 241 6.24 15.95 -24.07
N SER A 242 4.96 16.07 -23.73
CA SER A 242 4.11 17.22 -24.10
C SER A 242 4.60 18.54 -23.49
N TRP A 243 5.22 18.48 -22.31
CA TRP A 243 5.76 19.63 -21.61
C TRP A 243 7.26 19.81 -21.82
N GLY A 244 7.88 19.01 -22.70
CA GLY A 244 9.32 19.08 -23.00
C GLY A 244 10.22 18.47 -21.93
N TYR A 245 9.65 17.68 -21.01
CA TYR A 245 10.40 16.92 -20.01
C TYR A 245 10.60 15.49 -20.51
N GLU A 246 11.83 15.03 -20.53
CA GLU A 246 12.13 13.61 -20.76
C GLU A 246 12.07 12.87 -19.42
N SER A 247 11.40 11.73 -19.41
CA SER A 247 11.42 10.82 -18.26
C SER A 247 12.86 10.38 -17.99
N ARG A 248 13.49 10.91 -16.96
CA ARG A 248 14.86 10.56 -16.55
C ARG A 248 14.83 9.35 -15.64
N ARG A 249 14.45 8.21 -16.17
CA ARG A 249 14.66 6.93 -15.48
C ARG A 249 16.14 6.62 -15.46
N LYS A 250 16.79 6.82 -14.34
CA LYS A 250 18.13 6.28 -14.10
C LYS A 250 17.97 4.81 -13.76
N GLN A 251 18.28 3.92 -14.71
CA GLN A 251 18.35 2.50 -14.42
C GLN A 251 19.29 2.26 -13.22
N GLY A 252 18.82 1.49 -12.23
CA GLY A 252 19.63 1.06 -11.10
C GLY A 252 19.79 2.06 -9.95
N VAL A 253 19.12 3.20 -9.97
CA VAL A 253 19.07 4.11 -8.82
C VAL A 253 17.95 3.70 -7.88
N VAL A 254 18.25 3.73 -6.59
CA VAL A 254 17.44 3.16 -5.49
C VAL A 254 16.49 4.18 -4.88
N SER A 255 16.35 5.36 -5.45
CA SER A 255 15.55 6.43 -4.85
C SER A 255 14.31 6.71 -5.67
N SER A 256 13.14 6.59 -5.05
CA SER A 256 11.87 7.06 -5.62
C SER A 256 11.91 8.55 -5.98
N LEU A 257 12.75 9.33 -5.31
CA LEU A 257 12.90 10.76 -5.53
C LEU A 257 13.63 11.11 -6.85
N ASP A 258 14.35 10.13 -7.44
CA ASP A 258 15.09 10.31 -8.71
C ASP A 258 14.32 9.77 -9.93
N PHE A 259 13.13 9.18 -9.72
CA PHE A 259 12.43 8.42 -10.76
C PHE A 259 11.55 9.26 -11.67
N TYR A 260 11.00 10.33 -11.14
CA TYR A 260 10.11 11.21 -11.88
C TYR A 260 10.79 12.56 -12.15
N GLU A 261 10.51 13.08 -13.32
CA GLU A 261 10.68 14.51 -13.48
C GLU A 261 9.76 15.19 -12.43
N PRO A 262 10.27 16.12 -11.59
CA PRO A 262 9.54 16.58 -10.41
C PRO A 262 8.16 17.15 -10.68
N VAL A 263 7.97 17.82 -11.84
CA VAL A 263 6.67 18.39 -12.23
C VAL A 263 5.68 17.28 -12.60
N VAL A 264 6.13 16.26 -13.35
CA VAL A 264 5.29 15.11 -13.72
C VAL A 264 4.91 14.33 -12.45
N GLY A 265 5.86 14.10 -11.55
CA GLY A 265 5.60 13.46 -10.26
C GLY A 265 4.56 14.23 -9.43
N ALA A 266 4.67 15.55 -9.34
CA ALA A 266 3.71 16.39 -8.64
C ALA A 266 2.31 16.37 -9.27
N LEU A 267 2.23 16.26 -10.60
CA LEU A 267 0.95 16.19 -11.32
C LEU A 267 0.28 14.82 -11.25
N MET A 268 1.07 13.75 -11.17
CA MET A 268 0.57 12.37 -11.28
C MET A 268 0.59 11.60 -9.96
N GLY A 269 1.37 12.04 -8.96
CA GLY A 269 1.63 11.28 -7.73
C GLY A 269 0.38 10.87 -6.93
N HIS A 270 -0.71 11.63 -7.05
CA HIS A 270 -1.99 11.30 -6.41
C HIS A 270 -3.08 10.89 -7.41
N ARG A 271 -2.76 10.83 -8.70
CA ARG A 271 -3.76 10.64 -9.74
C ARG A 271 -4.42 9.28 -9.67
N LEU A 272 -3.63 8.27 -9.43
CA LEU A 272 -4.11 6.90 -9.45
C LEU A 272 -5.14 6.63 -8.36
N ILE A 273 -4.79 6.96 -7.10
CA ILE A 273 -5.71 6.75 -5.97
C ILE A 273 -6.96 7.63 -6.09
N HIS A 274 -6.80 8.88 -6.57
CA HIS A 274 -7.92 9.76 -6.86
C HIS A 274 -8.90 9.10 -7.84
N ASP A 275 -8.40 8.68 -9.00
CA ASP A 275 -9.22 8.09 -10.05
C ASP A 275 -9.83 6.76 -9.61
N PHE A 276 -9.06 5.91 -8.92
CA PHE A 276 -9.55 4.66 -8.37
C PHE A 276 -10.73 4.89 -7.42
N MET A 277 -10.59 5.77 -6.44
CA MET A 277 -11.65 6.03 -5.46
C MET A 277 -12.90 6.66 -6.10
N VAL A 278 -12.71 7.59 -7.02
CA VAL A 278 -13.83 8.17 -7.79
C VAL A 278 -14.54 7.09 -8.59
N VAL A 279 -13.81 6.21 -9.27
CA VAL A 279 -14.37 5.16 -10.11
C VAL A 279 -15.17 4.13 -9.29
N ILE A 280 -14.63 3.64 -8.17
CA ILE A 280 -15.35 2.61 -7.38
C ILE A 280 -16.65 3.14 -6.78
N VAL A 281 -16.67 4.42 -6.37
CA VAL A 281 -17.88 5.09 -5.89
C VAL A 281 -18.87 5.35 -7.04
N ALA A 282 -18.42 6.04 -8.09
CA ALA A 282 -19.28 6.46 -9.19
C ALA A 282 -19.87 5.28 -9.98
N HIS A 283 -19.11 4.20 -10.14
CA HIS A 283 -19.58 2.97 -10.79
C HIS A 283 -20.42 2.06 -9.89
N GLY A 284 -20.81 2.53 -8.69
CA GLY A 284 -21.80 1.88 -7.81
C GLY A 284 -21.30 0.62 -7.14
N LEU A 285 -20.00 0.50 -6.86
CA LEU A 285 -19.48 -0.66 -6.14
C LEU A 285 -20.09 -0.80 -4.75
N PHE A 286 -20.20 0.31 -4.02
CA PHE A 286 -20.76 0.33 -2.67
C PHE A 286 -22.29 0.17 -2.64
N GLU A 287 -22.98 0.63 -3.69
CA GLU A 287 -24.41 0.38 -3.86
C GLU A 287 -24.70 -1.13 -3.98
N ARG A 288 -23.89 -1.85 -4.78
CA ARG A 288 -24.00 -3.30 -4.94
C ARG A 288 -23.49 -4.10 -3.74
N HIS A 289 -22.50 -3.56 -3.03
CA HIS A 289 -21.82 -4.23 -1.92
C HIS A 289 -21.70 -3.31 -0.70
N PRO A 290 -22.83 -3.02 0.01
CA PRO A 290 -22.87 -2.01 1.07
C PRO A 290 -22.10 -2.38 2.35
N ALA A 291 -21.56 -3.58 2.46
CA ALA A 291 -20.70 -3.99 3.57
C ALA A 291 -19.18 -3.84 3.27
N LEU A 292 -18.81 -3.39 2.07
CA LEU A 292 -17.41 -3.17 1.71
C LEU A 292 -16.78 -2.05 2.54
N ARG A 293 -15.52 -2.25 2.90
CA ARG A 293 -14.68 -1.33 3.66
C ARG A 293 -13.35 -1.19 2.93
N VAL A 294 -13.07 0.00 2.42
CA VAL A 294 -11.88 0.29 1.60
C VAL A 294 -11.02 1.33 2.31
N ALA A 295 -9.75 1.04 2.48
CA ALA A 295 -8.78 1.94 3.10
C ALA A 295 -7.71 2.35 2.07
N SER A 296 -7.50 3.66 1.93
CA SER A 296 -6.37 4.23 1.20
C SER A 296 -5.17 4.28 2.14
N ILE A 297 -4.15 3.50 1.88
CA ILE A 297 -2.96 3.34 2.71
C ILE A 297 -1.76 3.92 1.97
N GLU A 298 -0.91 4.70 2.65
CA GLU A 298 0.32 5.34 2.12
C GLU A 298 0.13 6.24 0.88
N ASN A 299 -1.11 6.60 0.53
CA ASN A 299 -1.38 7.50 -0.59
C ASN A 299 -1.43 8.99 -0.19
N GLY A 300 -1.22 9.29 1.10
CA GLY A 300 -1.50 10.62 1.63
C GLY A 300 -2.96 11.05 1.45
N VAL A 301 -3.25 12.32 1.63
CA VAL A 301 -4.63 12.84 1.54
C VAL A 301 -4.79 14.06 0.61
N ALA A 302 -3.74 14.46 -0.09
CA ALA A 302 -3.79 15.60 -1.02
C ALA A 302 -4.79 15.39 -2.18
N TRP A 303 -5.12 14.15 -2.52
CA TRP A 303 -6.11 13.78 -3.54
C TRP A 303 -7.56 13.92 -3.08
N VAL A 304 -7.83 13.88 -1.78
CA VAL A 304 -9.20 13.83 -1.19
C VAL A 304 -10.06 15.01 -1.58
N PRO A 305 -9.61 16.28 -1.49
CA PRO A 305 -10.45 17.43 -1.89
C PRO A 305 -10.90 17.35 -3.35
N GLY A 306 -10.01 16.93 -4.25
CA GLY A 306 -10.30 16.75 -5.68
C GLY A 306 -11.33 15.64 -5.93
N ALA A 307 -11.15 14.49 -5.27
CA ALA A 307 -12.08 13.36 -5.38
C ALA A 307 -13.49 13.73 -4.88
N LEU A 308 -13.59 14.37 -3.71
CA LEU A 308 -14.87 14.84 -3.18
C LEU A 308 -15.55 15.89 -4.09
N ALA A 309 -14.77 16.79 -4.69
CA ALA A 309 -15.30 17.74 -5.66
C ALA A 309 -15.84 17.04 -6.92
N THR A 310 -15.11 16.07 -7.44
CA THR A 310 -15.52 15.26 -8.60
C THR A 310 -16.79 14.46 -8.29
N LEU A 311 -16.84 13.77 -7.15
CA LEU A 311 -18.01 13.00 -6.71
C LEU A 311 -19.24 13.88 -6.53
N ARG A 312 -19.09 15.06 -5.92
CA ARG A 312 -20.18 16.04 -5.77
C ARG A 312 -20.71 16.47 -7.14
N GLY A 313 -19.84 16.74 -8.10
CA GLY A 313 -20.23 17.08 -9.46
C GLY A 313 -21.00 15.96 -10.17
N LEU A 314 -20.67 14.71 -9.92
CA LEU A 314 -21.32 13.54 -10.52
C LEU A 314 -22.63 13.14 -9.83
N SER A 315 -22.83 13.49 -8.55
CA SER A 315 -23.99 13.06 -7.74
C SER A 315 -25.33 13.38 -8.40
N GLY A 316 -25.47 14.60 -8.95
CA GLY A 316 -26.70 14.98 -9.65
C GLY A 316 -26.98 14.18 -10.92
N THR A 317 -25.94 13.85 -11.67
CA THR A 317 -26.04 13.07 -12.91
C THR A 317 -26.38 11.60 -12.65
N LEU A 318 -25.80 11.04 -11.58
CA LEU A 318 -25.97 9.63 -11.23
C LEU A 318 -27.16 9.38 -10.26
N GLY A 319 -27.79 10.45 -9.75
CA GLY A 319 -28.98 10.36 -8.89
C GLY A 319 -28.68 9.77 -7.50
N ARG A 320 -27.42 9.84 -7.02
CA ARG A 320 -26.95 9.31 -5.74
C ARG A 320 -26.09 10.34 -5.01
N ASP A 321 -26.06 10.28 -3.69
CA ASP A 321 -25.10 11.06 -2.90
C ASP A 321 -23.75 10.35 -2.81
N LEU A 322 -22.91 10.54 -3.80
CA LEU A 322 -21.60 9.88 -3.92
C LEU A 322 -20.61 10.33 -2.82
N VAL A 323 -20.80 11.54 -2.28
CA VAL A 323 -19.97 12.02 -1.16
C VAL A 323 -20.33 11.28 0.13
N ALA A 324 -21.63 11.06 0.39
CA ALA A 324 -22.06 10.27 1.52
C ALA A 324 -21.57 8.81 1.40
N GLU A 325 -21.67 8.19 0.21
CA GLU A 325 -21.13 6.85 -0.04
C GLU A 325 -19.61 6.79 0.22
N PHE A 326 -18.85 7.78 -0.26
CA PHE A 326 -17.41 7.85 0.03
C PHE A 326 -17.17 7.90 1.55
N HIS A 327 -17.85 8.78 2.26
CA HIS A 327 -17.70 8.91 3.72
C HIS A 327 -18.12 7.67 4.50
N GLU A 328 -19.03 6.86 3.97
CA GLU A 328 -19.47 5.63 4.63
C GLU A 328 -18.46 4.49 4.47
N HIS A 329 -17.82 4.36 3.31
CA HIS A 329 -17.09 3.17 2.91
C HIS A 329 -15.58 3.34 2.80
N VAL A 330 -15.06 4.59 2.82
CA VAL A 330 -13.63 4.87 2.57
C VAL A 330 -12.94 5.38 3.83
N TRP A 331 -11.81 4.78 4.16
CA TRP A 331 -10.86 5.23 5.18
C TRP A 331 -9.59 5.74 4.52
N VAL A 332 -8.91 6.70 5.15
CA VAL A 332 -7.68 7.30 4.62
C VAL A 332 -6.58 7.35 5.68
N THR A 333 -5.34 7.09 5.28
CA THR A 333 -4.16 7.36 6.10
C THR A 333 -3.48 8.63 5.59
N PRO A 334 -3.36 9.68 6.42
CA PRO A 334 -2.49 10.80 6.11
C PRO A 334 -1.02 10.39 6.11
N PHE A 335 -0.20 11.09 5.32
CA PHE A 335 1.23 10.89 5.26
C PHE A 335 2.00 11.99 6.03
N THR A 336 3.32 11.86 6.13
CA THR A 336 4.20 12.64 7.03
C THR A 336 4.13 14.16 6.89
N HIS A 337 3.58 14.67 5.79
CA HIS A 337 3.50 16.11 5.48
C HIS A 337 2.07 16.61 5.24
N ASP A 338 1.07 15.77 5.53
CA ASP A 338 -0.35 16.14 5.34
C ASP A 338 -0.90 17.00 6.48
N ASP A 339 -1.84 17.88 6.16
CA ASP A 339 -2.57 18.72 7.11
C ASP A 339 -3.78 17.94 7.66
N VAL A 340 -3.56 17.20 8.76
CA VAL A 340 -4.61 16.37 9.37
C VAL A 340 -5.74 17.20 9.98
N PRO A 341 -5.51 18.31 10.67
CA PRO A 341 -6.59 19.22 11.09
C PRO A 341 -7.49 19.63 9.91
N ARG A 342 -6.92 20.02 8.79
CA ARG A 342 -7.67 20.35 7.58
C ARG A 342 -8.46 19.17 7.02
N LEU A 343 -7.90 17.97 7.07
CA LEU A 343 -8.60 16.75 6.64
C LEU A 343 -9.86 16.49 7.46
N THR A 344 -9.87 16.77 8.76
CA THR A 344 -11.04 16.57 9.63
C THR A 344 -12.25 17.46 9.25
N GLU A 345 -12.02 18.51 8.45
CA GLU A 345 -13.11 19.33 7.89
C GLU A 345 -13.73 18.71 6.63
N LEU A 346 -13.03 17.78 5.99
CA LEU A 346 -13.40 17.17 4.70
C LEU A 346 -13.94 15.76 4.85
N VAL A 347 -13.41 15.01 5.81
CA VAL A 347 -13.72 13.59 6.03
C VAL A 347 -14.11 13.39 7.49
N PRO A 348 -15.12 12.57 7.79
CA PRO A 348 -15.45 12.21 9.17
C PRO A 348 -14.23 11.67 9.92
N VAL A 349 -14.02 12.12 11.16
CA VAL A 349 -12.86 11.70 11.98
C VAL A 349 -12.74 10.18 12.09
N GLU A 350 -13.86 9.47 12.10
CA GLU A 350 -13.97 8.01 12.15
C GLU A 350 -13.40 7.32 10.90
N ARG A 351 -13.11 8.04 9.86
CA ARG A 351 -12.55 7.56 8.59
C ARG A 351 -11.08 7.90 8.41
N ILE A 352 -10.44 8.48 9.41
CA ILE A 352 -9.03 8.83 9.38
C ILE A 352 -8.27 7.80 10.23
N LEU A 353 -7.28 7.15 9.64
CA LEU A 353 -6.43 6.15 10.29
C LEU A 353 -5.02 6.71 10.48
N PHE A 354 -4.33 6.23 11.48
CA PHE A 354 -2.90 6.43 11.66
C PHE A 354 -2.12 5.36 10.92
N GLY A 355 -1.08 5.74 10.20
CA GLY A 355 -0.09 4.88 9.58
C GLY A 355 1.31 5.44 9.77
N SER A 356 2.27 4.61 10.19
CA SER A 356 3.64 5.06 10.42
C SER A 356 4.54 4.88 9.21
N ASP A 357 4.22 3.95 8.34
CA ASP A 357 5.07 3.48 7.24
C ASP A 357 6.43 2.94 7.75
N TYR A 358 6.49 2.45 9.00
CA TYR A 358 7.70 1.83 9.55
C TYR A 358 7.96 0.47 8.87
N PRO A 359 9.18 0.13 8.42
CA PRO A 359 10.47 0.79 8.66
C PRO A 359 11.01 1.59 7.45
N HIS A 360 10.17 2.21 6.65
CA HIS A 360 10.60 2.95 5.47
C HIS A 360 11.29 4.27 5.83
N ALA A 361 12.11 4.77 4.90
CA ALA A 361 12.87 6.02 5.08
C ALA A 361 11.96 7.26 5.10
N GLU A 362 10.87 7.21 4.39
CA GLU A 362 9.83 8.24 4.25
C GLU A 362 8.84 8.28 5.40
N GLY A 363 8.73 7.16 6.15
CA GLY A 363 7.84 7.00 7.29
C GLY A 363 8.41 7.56 8.60
N PHE A 364 7.78 7.20 9.72
CA PHE A 364 8.24 7.58 11.06
C PHE A 364 9.06 6.44 11.69
N ALA A 365 10.30 6.74 12.08
CA ALA A 365 11.11 5.79 12.86
C ALA A 365 10.44 5.42 14.18
N GLU A 366 9.80 6.39 14.82
CA GLU A 366 8.99 6.22 16.01
C GLU A 366 7.53 6.54 15.68
N PRO A 367 6.62 5.55 15.58
CA PRO A 367 5.24 5.73 15.15
C PRO A 367 4.48 6.83 15.86
N LYS A 368 4.73 7.04 17.15
CA LYS A 368 4.09 8.11 17.94
C LYS A 368 4.49 9.53 17.52
N GLN A 369 5.54 9.71 16.70
CA GLN A 369 5.89 11.03 16.14
C GLN A 369 4.76 11.59 15.23
N PHE A 370 3.91 10.72 14.69
CA PHE A 370 2.70 11.13 13.94
C PHE A 370 1.80 12.08 14.76
N MET A 371 1.84 12.01 16.09
CA MET A 371 1.08 12.92 16.97
C MET A 371 1.34 14.40 16.68
N SER A 372 2.52 14.76 16.14
CA SER A 372 2.82 16.14 15.74
C SER A 372 1.90 16.66 14.64
N LEU A 373 1.38 15.77 13.78
CA LEU A 373 0.41 16.14 12.74
C LEU A 373 -1.00 16.37 13.30
N LEU A 374 -1.25 15.98 14.55
CA LEU A 374 -2.55 16.09 15.22
C LEU A 374 -2.63 17.28 16.17
N GLU A 375 -1.62 18.15 16.16
CA GLU A 375 -1.60 19.36 17.03
C GLU A 375 -2.84 20.23 16.76
N GLY A 376 -3.45 20.74 17.84
CA GLY A 376 -4.68 21.51 17.77
C GLY A 376 -5.98 20.68 17.78
N LEU A 377 -5.94 19.38 17.53
CA LEU A 377 -7.09 18.51 17.67
C LEU A 377 -7.30 18.11 19.14
N SER A 378 -8.55 17.87 19.55
CA SER A 378 -8.86 17.41 20.89
C SER A 378 -8.26 16.02 21.18
N ALA A 379 -7.92 15.72 22.44
CA ALA A 379 -7.39 14.41 22.84
C ALA A 379 -8.28 13.24 22.42
N GLY A 380 -9.61 13.42 22.41
CA GLY A 380 -10.54 12.40 21.94
C GLY A 380 -10.41 12.12 20.44
N VAL A 381 -10.23 13.15 19.62
CA VAL A 381 -9.98 13.03 18.18
C VAL A 381 -8.62 12.39 17.91
N GLN A 382 -7.57 12.86 18.59
CA GLN A 382 -6.24 12.28 18.48
C GLN A 382 -6.25 10.77 18.79
N ARG A 383 -6.89 10.37 19.87
CA ARG A 383 -7.02 8.96 20.26
C ARG A 383 -7.79 8.14 19.21
N ARG A 384 -8.87 8.71 18.65
CA ARG A 384 -9.62 8.01 17.59
C ARG A 384 -8.74 7.74 16.38
N ILE A 385 -8.01 8.75 15.90
CA ILE A 385 -7.13 8.62 14.73
C ILE A 385 -5.99 7.64 15.01
N MET A 386 -5.30 7.80 16.15
CA MET A 386 -4.13 6.99 16.48
C MET A 386 -4.45 5.52 16.79
N ARG A 387 -5.71 5.20 17.11
CA ARG A 387 -6.02 3.86 17.63
C ARG A 387 -7.43 3.38 17.35
N ASP A 388 -8.45 4.12 17.87
CA ASP A 388 -9.78 3.56 18.04
C ASP A 388 -10.45 3.29 16.68
N ASN A 389 -10.19 4.12 15.65
CA ASN A 389 -10.75 3.93 14.31
C ASN A 389 -10.29 2.62 13.66
N ALA A 390 -8.99 2.30 13.72
CA ALA A 390 -8.47 1.04 13.20
C ALA A 390 -9.01 -0.16 13.99
N ARG A 391 -9.11 -0.05 15.32
CA ARG A 391 -9.71 -1.10 16.17
C ARG A 391 -11.18 -1.35 15.84
N ASP A 392 -11.96 -0.27 15.66
CA ASP A 392 -13.38 -0.38 15.31
C ASP A 392 -13.53 -1.00 13.91
N LEU A 393 -12.68 -0.62 12.96
CA LEU A 393 -12.68 -1.19 11.62
C LEU A 393 -12.31 -2.69 11.61
N MET A 394 -11.46 -3.15 12.54
CA MET A 394 -11.09 -4.57 12.70
C MET A 394 -12.20 -5.43 13.36
N ARG A 395 -13.22 -4.84 13.97
CA ARG A 395 -14.32 -5.60 14.54
C ARG A 395 -15.18 -6.20 13.42
N ARG A 396 -15.41 -7.51 13.51
CA ARG A 396 -16.25 -8.26 12.55
C ARG A 396 -17.72 -8.13 12.89
#